data_ead327b84649f5561e6da625a98ed481
#
_entry.id   ead327b84649f5561e6da625a98ed481
#
_cell.length_a   1.000
_cell.length_b   1.000
_cell.length_c   1.000
_cell.angle_alpha   90.00
_cell.angle_beta   90.00
_cell.angle_gamma   90.00
#
_symmetry.space_group_name_H-M   'P 1'
#
loop_
_entity.id
_entity.type
_entity.pdbx_description
1 polymer ?
#
loop_
_entity_poly.entity_id
_entity_poly.type
_entity_poly.pdbx_seq_one_letter_code
_entity_poly.pdbx_strand_id
1 'polypeptide(L)'
;ANVQPNSGSQANQGVFFAVLKPGDTIMGMSLAEGGHLTHGMALNMSGKWFNVVSYGLDANEDIDYEALEKRAHETKPKLIIAGASAFALRIDFERISKVAKAVGAYFMVDMAHYAGLIAAGVYPNPVPFADFVTT
;
A
#
# COMPACT_ATOMS: atom_id res chain seq x y z
N ALA A 1 -14.91 -12.11 -4.23
CA ALA A 1 -14.24 -11.71 -2.97
C ALA A 1 -13.87 -12.96 -2.17
N ASN A 2 -12.79 -12.89 -1.38
CA ASN A 2 -12.38 -13.94 -0.45
C ASN A 2 -12.58 -13.42 0.98
N VAL A 3 -13.28 -14.19 1.81
CA VAL A 3 -13.61 -13.84 3.21
C VAL A 3 -13.03 -14.83 4.22
N GLN A 4 -12.04 -15.63 3.82
CA GLN A 4 -11.38 -16.61 4.70
C GLN A 4 -10.38 -16.00 5.68
N PRO A 5 -9.65 -14.89 5.37
CA PRO A 5 -8.76 -14.27 6.33
C PRO A 5 -9.47 -13.87 7.61
N ASN A 6 -8.85 -14.11 8.76
CA ASN A 6 -9.39 -13.76 10.07
C ASN A 6 -9.10 -12.31 10.49
N SER A 7 -8.30 -11.60 9.69
CA SER A 7 -7.88 -10.22 9.96
C SER A 7 -7.35 -9.56 8.70
N GLY A 8 -7.32 -8.21 8.66
CA GLY A 8 -6.66 -7.46 7.58
C GLY A 8 -5.19 -7.83 7.40
N SER A 9 -4.48 -8.09 8.51
CA SER A 9 -3.09 -8.58 8.43
C SER A 9 -2.96 -9.90 7.70
N GLN A 10 -3.88 -10.85 7.93
CA GLN A 10 -3.89 -12.13 7.22
C GLN A 10 -4.30 -11.94 5.74
N ALA A 11 -5.23 -11.03 5.46
CA ALA A 11 -5.59 -10.69 4.08
C ALA A 11 -4.38 -10.13 3.32
N ASN A 12 -3.63 -9.21 3.93
CA ASN A 12 -2.39 -8.67 3.35
C ASN A 12 -1.35 -9.76 3.12
N GLN A 13 -1.15 -10.68 4.07
CA GLN A 13 -0.27 -11.82 3.91
C GLN A 13 -0.70 -12.71 2.74
N GLY A 14 -2.00 -12.94 2.57
CA GLY A 14 -2.53 -13.70 1.43
C GLY A 14 -2.11 -13.11 0.08
N VAL A 15 -2.18 -11.78 -0.07
CA VAL A 15 -1.67 -11.09 -1.26
C VAL A 15 -0.17 -11.27 -1.40
N PHE A 16 0.59 -11.07 -0.32
CA PHE A 16 2.06 -11.23 -0.35
C PHE A 16 2.46 -12.63 -0.81
N PHE A 17 1.87 -13.68 -0.26
CA PHE A 17 2.14 -15.06 -0.67
C PHE A 17 1.75 -15.35 -2.12
N ALA A 18 0.74 -14.68 -2.64
CA ALA A 18 0.30 -14.88 -4.02
C ALA A 18 1.28 -14.30 -5.05
N VAL A 19 1.92 -13.15 -4.74
CA VAL A 19 2.67 -12.39 -5.76
C VAL A 19 4.14 -12.13 -5.43
N LEU A 20 4.58 -12.39 -4.20
CA LEU A 20 5.93 -12.09 -3.73
C LEU A 20 6.69 -13.35 -3.31
N LYS A 21 8.02 -13.22 -3.32
CA LYS A 21 8.95 -14.18 -2.72
C LYS A 21 9.78 -13.44 -1.65
N PRO A 22 10.29 -14.13 -0.62
CA PRO A 22 11.24 -13.53 0.32
C PRO A 22 12.40 -12.85 -0.42
N GLY A 23 12.71 -11.62 -0.02
CA GLY A 23 13.73 -10.78 -0.68
C GLY A 23 13.21 -9.88 -1.81
N ASP A 24 11.96 -10.06 -2.27
CA ASP A 24 11.37 -9.11 -3.21
C ASP A 24 11.25 -7.71 -2.57
N THR A 25 11.31 -6.67 -3.39
CA THR A 25 11.14 -5.29 -2.92
C THR A 25 9.66 -4.91 -2.90
N ILE A 26 9.22 -4.38 -1.78
CA ILE A 26 7.90 -3.77 -1.60
C ILE A 26 8.02 -2.29 -1.25
N MET A 27 7.03 -1.50 -1.64
CA MET A 27 6.95 -0.08 -1.29
C MET A 27 5.65 0.19 -0.54
N GLY A 28 5.72 0.86 0.60
CA GLY A 28 4.56 1.21 1.42
C GLY A 28 4.76 2.51 2.18
N MET A 29 3.69 3.05 2.74
CA MET A 29 3.78 4.25 3.59
C MET A 29 4.57 3.93 4.86
N SER A 30 5.46 4.84 5.25
CA SER A 30 6.20 4.75 6.51
C SER A 30 5.26 4.67 7.71
N LEU A 31 5.57 3.80 8.67
CA LEU A 31 4.78 3.69 9.90
C LEU A 31 4.75 5.01 10.68
N ALA A 32 5.87 5.73 10.69
CA ALA A 32 5.99 7.01 11.38
C ALA A 32 5.08 8.10 10.79
N GLU A 33 4.65 7.93 9.55
CA GLU A 33 3.81 8.89 8.82
C GLU A 33 2.38 8.36 8.58
N GLY A 34 1.98 7.33 9.32
CA GLY A 34 0.61 6.83 9.32
C GLY A 34 0.39 5.48 8.64
N GLY A 35 1.42 4.83 8.12
CA GLY A 35 1.34 3.51 7.53
C GLY A 35 0.91 2.42 8.52
N HIS A 36 0.65 1.22 8.01
CA HIS A 36 0.30 0.06 8.84
C HIS A 36 1.52 -0.84 9.08
N LEU A 37 1.49 -1.61 10.18
CA LEU A 37 2.56 -2.56 10.53
C LEU A 37 2.88 -3.54 9.38
N THR A 38 1.84 -4.03 8.70
CA THR A 38 1.99 -4.99 7.60
C THR A 38 2.49 -4.38 6.29
N HIS A 39 2.70 -3.07 6.24
CA HIS A 39 3.24 -2.40 5.06
C HIS A 39 4.77 -2.28 5.06
N GLY A 40 5.45 -3.13 5.85
CA GLY A 40 6.91 -3.21 5.84
C GLY A 40 7.60 -2.79 7.12
N MET A 41 6.87 -2.67 8.25
CA MET A 41 7.52 -2.35 9.54
C MET A 41 8.53 -3.45 9.92
N ALA A 42 9.73 -3.05 10.34
CA ALA A 42 10.88 -3.94 10.50
C ALA A 42 10.66 -5.16 11.41
N LEU A 43 9.83 -5.04 12.44
CA LEU A 43 9.50 -6.15 13.35
C LEU A 43 8.34 -7.03 12.85
N ASN A 44 7.58 -6.55 11.86
CA ASN A 44 6.51 -7.30 11.23
C ASN A 44 7.09 -8.32 10.23
N MET A 45 6.32 -9.36 9.90
CA MET A 45 6.69 -10.34 8.88
C MET A 45 7.07 -9.65 7.56
N SER A 46 6.31 -8.65 7.14
CA SER A 46 6.56 -7.92 5.90
C SER A 46 7.93 -7.23 5.87
N GLY A 47 8.37 -6.65 7.01
CA GLY A 47 9.69 -6.04 7.13
C GLY A 47 10.83 -7.04 7.29
N LYS A 48 10.54 -8.27 7.75
CA LYS A 48 11.54 -9.33 7.90
C LYS A 48 11.78 -10.11 6.61
N TRP A 49 10.78 -10.25 5.76
CA TRP A 49 10.83 -11.10 4.57
C TRP A 49 11.12 -10.34 3.29
N PHE A 50 10.81 -9.05 3.24
CA PHE A 50 10.91 -8.24 2.04
C PHE A 50 11.92 -7.10 2.20
N ASN A 51 12.47 -6.64 1.08
CA ASN A 51 13.21 -5.38 1.02
C ASN A 51 12.21 -4.23 0.99
N VAL A 52 12.20 -3.43 2.06
CA VAL A 52 11.18 -2.38 2.22
C VAL A 52 11.73 -1.03 1.79
N VAL A 53 11.00 -0.37 0.89
CA VAL A 53 11.18 1.04 0.54
C VAL A 53 9.96 1.80 1.04
N SER A 54 10.17 2.83 1.85
CA SER A 54 9.05 3.63 2.36
C SER A 54 8.87 4.89 1.54
N TYR A 55 7.63 5.29 1.29
CA TYR A 55 7.28 6.65 0.91
C TYR A 55 6.68 7.39 2.11
N GLY A 56 6.68 8.69 2.06
CA GLY A 56 6.27 9.53 3.17
C GLY A 56 5.41 10.71 2.76
N LEU A 57 5.37 11.71 3.61
CA LEU A 57 4.58 12.92 3.46
C LEU A 57 5.46 14.08 3.00
N ASP A 58 4.84 15.05 2.34
CA ASP A 58 5.45 16.34 2.01
C ASP A 58 5.33 17.36 3.16
N ALA A 59 5.77 18.57 2.93
CA ALA A 59 5.71 19.66 3.92
C ALA A 59 4.27 20.09 4.29
N ASN A 60 3.27 19.68 3.53
CA ASN A 60 1.84 19.95 3.78
C ASN A 60 1.14 18.77 4.46
N GLU A 61 1.91 17.76 4.89
CA GLU A 61 1.39 16.51 5.48
C GLU A 61 0.52 15.70 4.51
N ASP A 62 0.65 15.91 3.18
CA ASP A 62 0.07 15.04 2.16
C ASP A 62 1.12 14.05 1.64
N ILE A 63 0.67 12.98 0.98
CA ILE A 63 1.59 12.01 0.39
C ILE A 63 2.50 12.73 -0.62
N ASP A 64 3.82 12.59 -0.45
CA ASP A 64 4.79 13.06 -1.43
C ASP A 64 4.79 12.12 -2.66
N TYR A 65 3.84 12.37 -3.55
CA TYR A 65 3.66 11.56 -4.77
C TYR A 65 4.85 11.66 -5.72
N GLU A 66 5.59 12.78 -5.73
CA GLU A 66 6.77 12.95 -6.58
C GLU A 66 7.94 12.12 -6.06
N ALA A 67 8.17 12.15 -4.75
CA ALA A 67 9.18 11.29 -4.13
C ALA A 67 8.80 9.81 -4.24
N LEU A 68 7.52 9.45 -4.11
CA LEU A 68 7.02 8.09 -4.32
C LEU A 68 7.34 7.61 -5.74
N GLU A 69 6.98 8.39 -6.76
CA GLU A 69 7.23 8.06 -8.16
C GLU A 69 8.73 7.90 -8.45
N LYS A 70 9.54 8.86 -8.01
CA LYS A 70 11.00 8.81 -8.14
C LYS A 70 11.57 7.53 -7.53
N ARG A 71 11.21 7.24 -6.27
CA ARG A 71 11.66 6.03 -5.57
C ARG A 71 11.19 4.75 -6.24
N ALA A 72 9.96 4.72 -6.76
CA ALA A 72 9.45 3.56 -7.49
C ALA A 72 10.28 3.28 -8.75
N HIS A 73 10.65 4.32 -9.50
CA HIS A 73 11.52 4.17 -10.67
C HIS A 73 12.94 3.71 -10.31
N GLU A 74 13.50 4.19 -9.21
CA GLU A 74 14.84 3.83 -8.74
C GLU A 74 14.91 2.39 -8.23
N THR A 75 13.90 1.96 -7.46
CA THR A 75 13.93 0.69 -6.71
C THR A 75 13.16 -0.44 -7.39
N LYS A 76 12.28 -0.11 -8.33
CA LYS A 76 11.43 -1.06 -9.09
C LYS A 76 10.79 -2.10 -8.18
N PRO A 77 9.97 -1.67 -7.21
CA PRO A 77 9.33 -2.59 -6.29
C PRO A 77 8.43 -3.55 -7.06
N LYS A 78 8.24 -4.75 -6.55
CA LYS A 78 7.32 -5.72 -7.14
C LYS A 78 5.87 -5.49 -6.71
N LEU A 79 5.69 -4.84 -5.55
CA LEU A 79 4.40 -4.46 -5.02
C LEU A 79 4.47 -3.05 -4.44
N ILE A 80 3.52 -2.19 -4.80
CA ILE A 80 3.27 -0.91 -4.15
C ILE A 80 1.99 -1.02 -3.32
N ILE A 81 2.06 -0.63 -2.06
CA ILE A 81 0.96 -0.72 -1.10
C ILE A 81 0.50 0.70 -0.76
N ALA A 82 -0.77 1.01 -0.99
CA ALA A 82 -1.42 2.21 -0.48
C ALA A 82 -2.43 1.86 0.61
N GLY A 83 -2.76 2.85 1.41
CA GLY A 83 -3.59 2.71 2.60
C GLY A 83 -2.80 3.08 3.83
N ALA A 84 -3.50 3.50 4.87
CA ALA A 84 -2.88 3.97 6.10
C ALA A 84 -3.80 3.76 7.29
N SER A 85 -3.20 3.65 8.49
CA SER A 85 -3.93 3.55 9.75
C SER A 85 -4.17 4.91 10.38
N ALA A 86 -3.31 5.89 10.11
CA ALA A 86 -3.33 7.20 10.75
C ALA A 86 -2.96 8.32 9.74
N PHE A 87 -3.74 8.41 8.65
CA PHE A 87 -3.62 9.45 7.64
C PHE A 87 -5.02 9.99 7.33
N ALA A 88 -5.22 11.29 7.49
CA ALA A 88 -6.54 11.90 7.45
C ALA A 88 -6.98 12.40 6.07
N LEU A 89 -6.03 12.56 5.14
CA LEU A 89 -6.32 13.11 3.82
C LEU A 89 -6.77 12.02 2.84
N ARG A 90 -7.26 12.45 1.68
CA ARG A 90 -7.65 11.52 0.61
C ARG A 90 -6.44 11.03 -0.14
N ILE A 91 -6.37 9.71 -0.36
CA ILE A 91 -5.32 9.09 -1.16
C ILE A 91 -5.73 9.12 -2.64
N ASP A 92 -4.84 9.61 -3.51
CA ASP A 92 -5.00 9.53 -4.96
C ASP A 92 -4.56 8.16 -5.47
N PHE A 93 -5.49 7.20 -5.41
CA PHE A 93 -5.24 5.83 -5.86
C PHE A 93 -4.94 5.74 -7.36
N GLU A 94 -5.52 6.63 -8.17
CA GLU A 94 -5.29 6.65 -9.63
C GLU A 94 -3.84 7.03 -9.93
N ARG A 95 -3.31 8.05 -9.23
CA ARG A 95 -1.92 8.49 -9.39
C ARG A 95 -0.94 7.37 -9.02
N ILE A 96 -1.14 6.72 -7.88
CA ILE A 96 -0.28 5.61 -7.46
C ILE A 96 -0.38 4.42 -8.42
N SER A 97 -1.58 4.10 -8.93
CA SER A 97 -1.77 3.05 -9.93
C SER A 97 -0.97 3.31 -11.22
N LYS A 98 -0.94 4.56 -11.68
CA LYS A 98 -0.13 4.94 -12.85
C LYS A 98 1.36 4.70 -12.61
N VAL A 99 1.86 5.06 -11.43
CA VAL A 99 3.24 4.80 -11.03
C VAL A 99 3.52 3.30 -10.98
N ALA A 100 2.66 2.52 -10.34
CA ALA A 100 2.83 1.06 -10.26
C ALA A 100 2.92 0.42 -11.65
N LYS A 101 2.01 0.80 -12.56
CA LYS A 101 2.03 0.32 -13.96
C LYS A 101 3.31 0.72 -14.69
N ALA A 102 3.79 1.94 -14.50
CA ALA A 102 4.99 2.45 -15.15
C ALA A 102 6.25 1.67 -14.76
N VAL A 103 6.33 1.15 -13.54
CA VAL A 103 7.48 0.37 -13.05
C VAL A 103 7.26 -1.14 -13.10
N GLY A 104 6.08 -1.60 -13.55
CA GLY A 104 5.74 -3.02 -13.64
C GLY A 104 5.45 -3.68 -12.28
N ALA A 105 5.04 -2.89 -11.30
CA ALA A 105 4.65 -3.36 -9.98
C ALA A 105 3.15 -3.72 -9.92
N TYR A 106 2.80 -4.68 -9.06
CA TYR A 106 1.43 -4.82 -8.60
C TYR A 106 1.04 -3.64 -7.71
N PHE A 107 -0.23 -3.25 -7.77
CA PHE A 107 -0.78 -2.22 -6.89
C PHE A 107 -1.81 -2.83 -5.94
N MET A 108 -1.55 -2.74 -4.64
CA MET A 108 -2.43 -3.20 -3.58
C MET A 108 -2.93 -2.02 -2.78
N VAL A 109 -4.22 -1.99 -2.46
CA VAL A 109 -4.79 -1.03 -1.52
C VAL A 109 -5.36 -1.76 -0.30
N ASP A 110 -4.78 -1.45 0.86
CA ASP A 110 -5.36 -1.80 2.16
C ASP A 110 -6.30 -0.68 2.58
N MET A 111 -7.61 -0.92 2.42
CA MET A 111 -8.64 0.09 2.71
C MET A 111 -9.29 -0.11 4.09
N ALA A 112 -8.72 -0.94 4.96
CA ALA A 112 -9.36 -1.35 6.21
C ALA A 112 -9.90 -0.18 7.04
N HIS A 113 -9.15 0.92 7.16
CA HIS A 113 -9.58 2.09 7.92
C HIS A 113 -10.55 3.02 7.18
N TYR A 114 -10.70 2.85 5.87
CA TYR A 114 -11.56 3.70 5.03
C TYR A 114 -12.74 2.95 4.42
N ALA A 115 -12.83 1.64 4.59
CA ALA A 115 -13.80 0.79 3.91
C ALA A 115 -15.26 1.27 4.09
N GLY A 116 -15.62 1.69 5.30
CA GLY A 116 -16.95 2.25 5.58
C GLY A 116 -17.21 3.56 4.81
N LEU A 117 -16.21 4.44 4.73
CA LEU A 117 -16.32 5.70 4.00
C LEU A 117 -16.37 5.47 2.48
N ILE A 118 -15.63 4.50 1.99
CA ILE A 118 -15.65 4.10 0.57
C ILE A 118 -17.02 3.51 0.22
N ALA A 119 -17.55 2.63 1.05
CA ALA A 119 -18.88 2.04 0.85
C ALA A 119 -19.99 3.10 0.86
N ALA A 120 -19.84 4.15 1.68
CA ALA A 120 -20.76 5.28 1.74
C ALA A 120 -20.57 6.28 0.58
N GLY A 121 -19.57 6.11 -0.29
CA GLY A 121 -19.30 6.99 -1.42
C GLY A 121 -18.67 8.35 -1.06
N VAL A 122 -18.17 8.51 0.18
CA VAL A 122 -17.57 9.77 0.65
C VAL A 122 -16.04 9.80 0.64
N TYR A 123 -15.42 8.66 0.31
CA TYR A 123 -13.98 8.51 0.13
C TYR A 123 -13.67 7.87 -1.23
N PRO A 124 -12.53 8.17 -1.88
CA PRO A 124 -12.17 7.59 -3.18
C PRO A 124 -12.21 6.06 -3.18
N ASN A 125 -12.81 5.47 -4.21
CA ASN A 125 -12.89 4.02 -4.37
C ASN A 125 -11.63 3.47 -5.06
N PRO A 126 -10.82 2.61 -4.41
CA PRO A 126 -9.60 2.05 -5.00
C PRO A 126 -9.84 0.92 -6.00
N VAL A 127 -11.01 0.29 -5.96
CA VAL A 127 -11.29 -0.95 -6.72
C VAL A 127 -11.03 -0.83 -8.22
N PRO A 128 -11.34 0.29 -8.91
CA PRO A 128 -11.05 0.43 -10.34
C PRO A 128 -9.55 0.53 -10.67
N PHE A 129 -8.70 0.82 -9.71
CA PHE A 129 -7.29 1.16 -9.94
C PHE A 129 -6.31 0.10 -9.43
N ALA A 130 -6.70 -0.67 -8.41
CA ALA A 130 -5.82 -1.63 -7.72
C ALA A 130 -5.95 -3.05 -8.30
N ASP A 131 -4.84 -3.79 -8.31
CA ASP A 131 -4.85 -5.23 -8.63
C ASP A 131 -5.42 -6.04 -7.46
N PHE A 132 -5.18 -5.58 -6.23
CA PHE A 132 -5.67 -6.19 -4.99
C PHE A 132 -6.22 -5.13 -4.05
N VAL A 133 -7.35 -5.42 -3.43
CA VAL A 133 -7.92 -4.60 -2.37
C VAL A 133 -8.17 -5.48 -1.16
N THR A 134 -7.67 -5.06 0.01
CA THR A 134 -7.86 -5.75 1.29
C THR A 134 -8.58 -4.85 2.30
N THR A 135 -9.29 -5.49 3.23
CA THR A 135 -10.00 -4.82 4.30
C THR A 135 -10.19 -5.75 5.50
#